data_c66194c0c9db4bb1f9347baec7e66704
#
_entry.id   c66194c0c9db4bb1f9347baec7e66704
#
_cell.length_a   1.000
_cell.length_b   1.000
_cell.length_c   1.000
_cell.angle_alpha   90.00
_cell.angle_beta   90.00
_cell.angle_gamma   90.00
#
_symmetry.space_group_name_H-M   'P 1'
#
loop_
_entity.id
_entity.type
_entity.pdbx_description
1 polymer ?
#
loop_
_entity_poly.entity_id
_entity_poly.type
_entity_poly.pdbx_seq_one_letter_code
_entity_poly.pdbx_strand_id
1 'polypeptide(L)'
;MAAAAGFRPGSLYNGGGGTVYTVAPRQSGQQYSASWGLRRLAELCSGAHVVDSRPRPDLAERFNVYSRPFGIIRDVGEATFVCQKDNLSMTAYALASMTYLGQTGIWYYDGLAAFLAPAPVSGVAAGVLAHVVGSFQFNPQWLARVSNTAADIARAAAQSNAAISDSIMRGWEARGAAMDKIMEAGSRARLGIDIYSDPGTGTQYTVAAGHNFYWANPQGRVVGTDADTAPPGFGRLNHVPP
;
A
#
# COMPACT_ATOMS: atom_id res chain seq x y z
N MET A 1 -3.25 7.93 9.28
CA MET A 1 -2.26 8.28 8.22
C MET A 1 -2.44 9.71 7.69
N ALA A 2 -3.63 10.15 7.31
CA ALA A 2 -3.81 11.51 6.76
C ALA A 2 -3.40 12.64 7.73
N ALA A 3 -3.72 12.53 9.03
CA ALA A 3 -3.27 13.49 10.03
C ALA A 3 -1.74 13.49 10.25
N ALA A 4 -1.09 12.32 10.15
CA ALA A 4 0.37 12.21 10.21
C ALA A 4 1.08 12.78 8.97
N ALA A 5 0.36 12.91 7.85
CA ALA A 5 0.83 13.57 6.62
C ALA A 5 0.51 15.08 6.57
N GLY A 6 0.07 15.68 7.69
CA GLY A 6 -0.21 17.12 7.79
C GLY A 6 -1.57 17.58 7.25
N PHE A 7 -2.45 16.66 6.90
CA PHE A 7 -3.82 17.02 6.47
C PHE A 7 -4.67 17.46 7.65
N ARG A 8 -5.39 18.56 7.49
CA ARG A 8 -6.32 19.09 8.50
C ARG A 8 -7.69 18.43 8.39
N PRO A 9 -8.45 18.29 9.50
CA PRO A 9 -9.85 17.89 9.44
C PRO A 9 -10.64 18.77 8.45
N GLY A 10 -11.49 18.13 7.62
CA GLY A 10 -12.23 18.77 6.54
C GLY A 10 -11.50 18.84 5.20
N SER A 11 -10.19 18.57 5.15
CA SER A 11 -9.46 18.49 3.88
C SER A 11 -9.93 17.28 3.06
N LEU A 12 -9.95 17.44 1.74
CA LEU A 12 -10.18 16.34 0.80
C LEU A 12 -8.86 15.64 0.51
N TYR A 13 -8.87 14.32 0.53
CA TYR A 13 -7.73 13.47 0.21
C TYR A 13 -8.10 12.54 -0.96
N ASN A 14 -7.31 12.59 -2.03
CA ASN A 14 -7.48 11.67 -3.15
C ASN A 14 -6.73 10.37 -2.84
N GLY A 15 -7.47 9.29 -2.61
CA GLY A 15 -6.92 7.97 -2.27
C GLY A 15 -6.44 7.16 -3.48
N GLY A 16 -6.50 7.72 -4.68
CA GLY A 16 -6.26 6.99 -5.93
C GLY A 16 -7.54 6.33 -6.47
N GLY A 17 -7.50 5.93 -7.75
CA GLY A 17 -8.65 5.28 -8.40
C GLY A 17 -9.94 6.11 -8.49
N GLY A 18 -9.87 7.43 -8.35
CA GLY A 18 -11.03 8.33 -8.39
C GLY A 18 -11.79 8.45 -7.06
N THR A 19 -11.34 7.79 -6.00
CA THR A 19 -11.99 7.87 -4.68
C THR A 19 -11.45 9.05 -3.89
N VAL A 20 -12.36 9.93 -3.47
CA VAL A 20 -12.05 11.09 -2.62
C VAL A 20 -12.52 10.84 -1.20
N TYR A 21 -11.62 11.00 -0.24
CA TYR A 21 -11.89 10.88 1.19
C TYR A 21 -11.85 12.25 1.86
N THR A 22 -12.68 12.45 2.87
CA THR A 22 -12.56 13.61 3.74
C THR A 22 -11.77 13.26 5.00
N VAL A 23 -10.80 14.06 5.35
CA VAL A 23 -10.05 13.90 6.60
C VAL A 23 -10.95 14.27 7.77
N ALA A 24 -11.27 13.30 8.61
CA ALA A 24 -12.13 13.49 9.79
C ALA A 24 -11.59 12.70 10.99
N PRO A 25 -11.84 13.13 12.22
CA PRO A 25 -11.60 12.32 13.40
C PRO A 25 -12.40 11.01 13.32
N ARG A 26 -11.79 9.92 13.77
CA ARG A 26 -12.49 8.64 13.86
C ARG A 26 -13.71 8.77 14.77
N GLN A 27 -14.86 8.31 14.31
CA GLN A 27 -16.10 8.26 15.07
C GLN A 27 -16.51 6.80 15.33
N SER A 28 -17.00 6.52 16.53
CA SER A 28 -17.68 5.25 16.81
C SER A 28 -19.06 5.21 16.13
N GLY A 29 -19.64 4.01 16.00
CA GLY A 29 -21.02 3.86 15.53
C GLY A 29 -22.01 4.64 16.36
N GLN A 30 -21.81 4.68 17.70
CA GLN A 30 -22.59 5.49 18.62
C GLN A 30 -22.49 6.99 18.34
N GLN A 31 -21.28 7.51 18.19
CA GLN A 31 -21.04 8.93 17.89
C GLN A 31 -21.61 9.33 16.53
N TYR A 32 -21.43 8.46 15.54
CA TYR A 32 -21.93 8.72 14.18
C TYR A 32 -23.46 8.70 14.14
N SER A 33 -24.13 7.69 14.73
CA SER A 33 -25.60 7.62 14.76
C SER A 33 -26.21 8.85 15.42
N ALA A 34 -25.65 9.30 16.56
CA ALA A 34 -26.11 10.49 17.26
C ALA A 34 -25.92 11.77 16.42
N SER A 35 -24.73 11.99 15.88
CA SER A 35 -24.43 13.21 15.11
C SER A 35 -25.16 13.27 13.77
N TRP A 36 -25.28 12.14 13.08
CA TRP A 36 -26.03 12.03 11.82
C TRP A 36 -27.53 12.26 12.06
N GLY A 37 -28.09 11.59 13.09
CA GLY A 37 -29.50 11.70 13.41
C GLY A 37 -29.91 13.13 13.75
N LEU A 38 -29.14 13.83 14.57
CA LEU A 38 -29.41 15.25 14.90
C LEU A 38 -29.39 16.12 13.66
N ARG A 39 -28.40 15.98 12.78
CA ARG A 39 -28.34 16.75 11.51
C ARG A 39 -29.55 16.47 10.64
N ARG A 40 -29.93 15.19 10.50
CA ARG A 40 -31.07 14.81 9.65
C ARG A 40 -32.39 15.27 10.23
N LEU A 41 -32.58 15.18 11.54
CA LEU A 41 -33.81 15.60 12.20
C LEU A 41 -33.98 17.11 12.21
N ALA A 42 -32.91 17.90 12.25
CA ALA A 42 -32.97 19.35 12.14
C ALA A 42 -33.68 19.84 10.84
N GLU A 43 -33.65 19.03 9.78
CA GLU A 43 -34.33 19.30 8.50
C GLU A 43 -35.82 18.85 8.50
N LEU A 44 -36.21 17.95 9.41
CA LEU A 44 -37.50 17.25 9.39
C LEU A 44 -38.46 17.67 10.51
N CYS A 45 -37.93 18.12 11.63
CA CYS A 45 -38.70 18.45 12.84
C CYS A 45 -37.97 19.45 13.73
N SER A 46 -38.67 20.11 14.63
CA SER A 46 -38.12 21.10 15.58
C SER A 46 -37.77 20.47 16.93
N GLY A 47 -36.85 21.08 17.67
CA GLY A 47 -36.47 20.67 19.01
C GLY A 47 -35.85 19.28 19.13
N ALA A 48 -35.20 18.82 18.05
CA ALA A 48 -34.58 17.51 18.03
C ALA A 48 -33.44 17.41 19.03
N HIS A 49 -33.47 16.40 19.90
CA HIS A 49 -32.39 16.09 20.84
C HIS A 49 -32.27 14.58 21.07
N VAL A 50 -31.07 14.14 21.46
CA VAL A 50 -30.77 12.75 21.82
C VAL A 50 -31.34 12.46 23.22
N VAL A 51 -32.10 11.39 23.37
CA VAL A 51 -32.59 10.89 24.66
C VAL A 51 -31.84 9.66 25.15
N ASP A 52 -31.29 8.86 24.23
CA ASP A 52 -30.43 7.72 24.53
C ASP A 52 -29.43 7.49 23.40
N SER A 53 -28.24 7.02 23.74
CA SER A 53 -27.22 6.66 22.75
C SER A 53 -26.26 5.64 23.36
N ARG A 54 -26.04 4.52 22.65
CA ARG A 54 -25.19 3.42 23.15
C ARG A 54 -24.50 2.64 22.04
N PRO A 55 -23.35 1.98 22.33
CA PRO A 55 -22.74 1.02 21.43
C PRO A 55 -23.57 -0.26 21.37
N ARG A 56 -23.48 -0.97 20.21
CA ARG A 56 -24.16 -2.25 19.95
C ARG A 56 -23.13 -3.34 19.60
N PRO A 57 -22.35 -3.82 20.61
CA PRO A 57 -21.34 -4.85 20.40
C PRO A 57 -21.94 -6.18 19.92
N ASP A 58 -23.19 -6.49 20.28
CA ASP A 58 -23.94 -7.66 19.83
C ASP A 58 -24.14 -7.67 18.31
N LEU A 59 -24.42 -6.51 17.71
CA LEU A 59 -24.54 -6.37 16.25
C LEU A 59 -23.16 -6.27 15.59
N ALA A 60 -22.23 -5.57 16.21
CA ALA A 60 -20.86 -5.47 15.68
C ALA A 60 -20.22 -6.86 15.51
N GLU A 61 -20.39 -7.75 16.47
CA GLU A 61 -19.88 -9.12 16.41
C GLU A 61 -20.45 -9.91 15.24
N ARG A 62 -21.76 -9.83 15.00
CA ARG A 62 -22.42 -10.50 13.86
C ARG A 62 -21.83 -10.07 12.51
N PHE A 63 -21.52 -8.79 12.33
CA PHE A 63 -20.88 -8.28 11.12
C PHE A 63 -19.39 -8.63 11.06
N ASN A 64 -18.68 -8.68 12.18
CA ASN A 64 -17.25 -8.93 12.27
C ASN A 64 -16.88 -10.39 11.94
N VAL A 65 -17.78 -11.35 12.10
CA VAL A 65 -17.55 -12.77 11.72
C VAL A 65 -17.01 -12.88 10.29
N TYR A 66 -17.54 -12.10 9.36
CA TYR A 66 -17.16 -12.15 7.95
C TYR A 66 -16.01 -11.20 7.58
N SER A 67 -15.69 -10.20 8.40
CA SER A 67 -14.76 -9.13 8.04
C SER A 67 -13.41 -9.21 8.76
N ARG A 68 -13.31 -9.84 9.92
CA ARG A 68 -12.07 -10.01 10.69
C ARG A 68 -10.91 -10.66 9.92
N PRO A 69 -11.14 -11.72 9.10
CA PRO A 69 -10.04 -12.33 8.34
C PRO A 69 -9.35 -11.36 7.37
N PHE A 70 -10.02 -10.26 7.00
CA PHE A 70 -9.50 -9.24 6.09
C PHE A 70 -8.93 -8.01 6.81
N GLY A 71 -8.78 -8.06 8.14
CA GLY A 71 -8.31 -6.91 8.93
C GLY A 71 -9.32 -5.76 9.01
N ILE A 72 -10.59 -6.01 8.67
CA ILE A 72 -11.68 -5.04 8.70
C ILE A 72 -12.40 -5.18 10.04
N ILE A 73 -12.49 -4.07 10.78
CA ILE A 73 -13.19 -4.01 12.06
C ILE A 73 -14.43 -3.15 11.89
N ARG A 74 -15.55 -3.64 12.35
CA ARG A 74 -16.80 -2.89 12.41
C ARG A 74 -17.18 -2.55 13.84
N ASP A 75 -17.72 -1.35 13.99
CA ASP A 75 -18.28 -0.84 15.24
C ASP A 75 -19.71 -0.38 14.94
N VAL A 76 -20.66 -0.81 15.76
CA VAL A 76 -22.07 -0.49 15.60
C VAL A 76 -22.57 0.27 16.82
N GLY A 77 -23.36 1.29 16.58
CA GLY A 77 -23.98 2.04 17.65
C GLY A 77 -25.32 2.62 17.24
N GLU A 78 -26.11 2.97 18.23
CA GLU A 78 -27.46 3.48 18.05
C GLU A 78 -27.69 4.75 18.85
N ALA A 79 -28.69 5.54 18.42
CA ALA A 79 -29.18 6.69 19.13
C ALA A 79 -30.71 6.83 18.95
N THR A 80 -31.38 7.22 20.03
CA THR A 80 -32.81 7.53 20.05
C THR A 80 -32.98 9.03 20.27
N PHE A 81 -33.96 9.60 19.59
CA PHE A 81 -34.23 11.04 19.57
C PHE A 81 -35.71 11.29 19.79
N VAL A 82 -36.01 12.51 20.28
CA VAL A 82 -37.36 13.07 20.27
C VAL A 82 -37.34 14.43 19.57
N CYS A 83 -38.43 14.78 18.93
CA CYS A 83 -38.63 16.08 18.28
C CYS A 83 -40.12 16.38 18.09
N GLN A 84 -40.45 17.56 17.59
CA GLN A 84 -41.83 17.97 17.30
C GLN A 84 -42.01 18.19 15.77
N LYS A 85 -43.06 17.62 15.20
CA LYS A 85 -43.42 17.81 13.80
C LYS A 85 -44.96 17.95 13.70
N ASP A 86 -45.44 19.03 13.09
CA ASP A 86 -46.88 19.28 12.88
C ASP A 86 -47.69 19.13 14.18
N ASN A 87 -47.20 19.68 15.31
CA ASN A 87 -47.72 19.56 16.65
C ASN A 87 -47.79 18.11 17.24
N LEU A 88 -47.16 17.17 16.59
CA LEU A 88 -47.05 15.80 17.07
C LEU A 88 -45.68 15.56 17.71
N SER A 89 -45.67 14.86 18.83
CA SER A 89 -44.43 14.33 19.42
C SER A 89 -43.94 13.15 18.58
N MET A 90 -42.72 13.25 18.10
CA MET A 90 -42.08 12.24 17.25
C MET A 90 -40.97 11.55 18.03
N THR A 91 -40.83 10.24 17.80
CA THR A 91 -39.66 9.47 18.21
C THR A 91 -38.89 9.06 16.97
N ALA A 92 -37.58 9.28 16.98
CA ALA A 92 -36.68 8.82 15.95
C ALA A 92 -35.61 7.90 16.49
N TYR A 93 -35.08 7.07 15.66
CA TYR A 93 -34.00 6.15 15.96
C TYR A 93 -33.04 6.08 14.79
N ALA A 94 -31.74 5.97 15.07
CA ALA A 94 -30.72 5.72 14.09
C ALA A 94 -29.75 4.64 14.59
N LEU A 95 -29.43 3.69 13.73
CA LEU A 95 -28.40 2.68 13.91
C LEU A 95 -27.34 2.90 12.83
N ALA A 96 -26.06 2.98 13.21
CA ALA A 96 -24.96 3.12 12.25
C ALA A 96 -23.92 2.02 12.46
N SER A 97 -23.48 1.43 11.35
CA SER A 97 -22.31 0.55 11.29
C SER A 97 -21.15 1.32 10.65
N MET A 98 -20.03 1.36 11.36
CA MET A 98 -18.80 2.02 10.96
C MET A 98 -17.75 0.96 10.67
N THR A 99 -17.11 1.07 9.50
CA THR A 99 -16.02 0.18 9.08
C THR A 99 -14.69 0.90 9.19
N TYR A 100 -13.71 0.19 9.76
CA TYR A 100 -12.32 0.63 9.88
C TYR A 100 -11.41 -0.33 9.16
N LEU A 101 -10.57 0.19 8.26
CA LEU A 101 -9.63 -0.59 7.48
C LEU A 101 -8.28 -0.67 8.19
N GLY A 102 -8.18 -1.50 9.22
CA GLY A 102 -6.95 -1.80 9.94
C GLY A 102 -6.12 -0.56 10.30
N GLN A 103 -4.83 -0.58 9.95
CA GLN A 103 -3.89 0.50 10.26
C GLN A 103 -3.90 1.66 9.24
N THR A 104 -4.77 1.62 8.22
CA THR A 104 -4.77 2.64 7.16
C THR A 104 -5.30 4.00 7.63
N GLY A 105 -6.02 4.03 8.75
CA GLY A 105 -6.71 5.22 9.24
C GLY A 105 -7.96 5.57 8.42
N ILE A 106 -8.33 4.76 7.44
CA ILE A 106 -9.55 4.93 6.65
C ILE A 106 -10.72 4.36 7.42
N TRP A 107 -11.80 5.11 7.47
CA TRP A 107 -13.06 4.69 8.05
C TRP A 107 -14.24 5.26 7.25
N TYR A 108 -15.34 4.54 7.25
CA TYR A 108 -16.59 4.95 6.59
C TYR A 108 -17.78 4.25 7.24
N TYR A 109 -18.98 4.79 7.03
CA TYR A 109 -20.20 4.06 7.39
C TYR A 109 -20.56 3.10 6.24
N ASP A 110 -20.90 1.87 6.58
CA ASP A 110 -21.31 0.83 5.62
C ASP A 110 -22.73 0.33 5.85
N GLY A 111 -23.35 0.79 6.93
CA GLY A 111 -24.75 0.52 7.23
C GLY A 111 -25.37 1.65 8.02
N LEU A 112 -26.53 2.10 7.57
CA LEU A 112 -27.33 3.10 8.26
C LEU A 112 -28.80 2.70 8.15
N ALA A 113 -29.45 2.57 9.31
CA ALA A 113 -30.86 2.26 9.39
C ALA A 113 -31.52 3.24 10.37
N ALA A 114 -32.64 3.81 10.00
CA ALA A 114 -33.30 4.81 10.83
C ALA A 114 -34.82 4.77 10.62
N PHE A 115 -35.56 5.25 11.61
CA PHE A 115 -36.96 5.61 11.46
C PHE A 115 -37.28 6.95 12.14
N LEU A 116 -38.36 7.57 11.71
CA LEU A 116 -39.03 8.68 12.37
C LEU A 116 -40.52 8.34 12.39
N ALA A 117 -41.14 8.27 13.56
CA ALA A 117 -42.54 7.91 13.73
C ALA A 117 -43.20 8.72 14.85
N PRO A 118 -44.53 8.95 14.81
CA PRO A 118 -45.27 9.47 15.95
C PRO A 118 -45.00 8.63 17.21
N ALA A 119 -44.82 9.26 18.36
CA ALA A 119 -44.44 8.61 19.60
C ALA A 119 -45.34 7.40 19.96
N PRO A 120 -46.69 7.42 19.78
CA PRO A 120 -47.55 6.29 20.12
C PRO A 120 -47.30 5.03 19.28
N VAL A 121 -46.75 5.15 18.07
CA VAL A 121 -46.50 4.02 17.16
C VAL A 121 -45.00 3.72 16.97
N SER A 122 -44.14 4.37 17.73
CA SER A 122 -42.68 4.20 17.63
C SER A 122 -42.23 2.76 17.90
N GLY A 123 -42.92 2.02 18.80
CA GLY A 123 -42.65 0.61 19.05
C GLY A 123 -42.89 -0.28 17.83
N VAL A 124 -43.93 0.00 17.04
CA VAL A 124 -44.21 -0.72 15.79
C VAL A 124 -43.10 -0.42 14.76
N ALA A 125 -42.72 0.84 14.61
CA ALA A 125 -41.62 1.26 13.71
C ALA A 125 -40.29 0.60 14.11
N ALA A 126 -39.99 0.51 15.40
CA ALA A 126 -38.80 -0.16 15.91
C ALA A 126 -38.82 -1.69 15.59
N GLY A 127 -39.98 -2.33 15.76
CA GLY A 127 -40.16 -3.75 15.40
C GLY A 127 -39.93 -4.03 13.93
N VAL A 128 -40.46 -3.17 13.04
CA VAL A 128 -40.23 -3.27 11.60
C VAL A 128 -38.76 -3.09 11.27
N LEU A 129 -38.09 -2.07 11.82
CA LEU A 129 -36.67 -1.84 11.60
C LEU A 129 -35.81 -2.99 12.09
N ALA A 130 -36.11 -3.52 13.30
CA ALA A 130 -35.41 -4.66 13.86
C ALA A 130 -35.53 -5.90 12.97
N HIS A 131 -36.72 -6.14 12.40
CA HIS A 131 -36.95 -7.23 11.45
C HIS A 131 -36.11 -7.05 10.17
N VAL A 132 -36.12 -5.86 9.59
CA VAL A 132 -35.33 -5.53 8.38
C VAL A 132 -33.84 -5.74 8.63
N VAL A 133 -33.30 -5.22 9.73
CA VAL A 133 -31.87 -5.38 10.06
C VAL A 133 -31.54 -6.84 10.38
N GLY A 134 -32.41 -7.53 11.13
CA GLY A 134 -32.21 -8.92 11.51
C GLY A 134 -32.34 -9.93 10.36
N SER A 135 -33.14 -9.60 9.35
CA SER A 135 -33.33 -10.44 8.15
C SER A 135 -32.24 -10.25 7.09
N PHE A 136 -31.40 -9.21 7.22
CA PHE A 136 -30.33 -8.98 6.28
C PHE A 136 -29.30 -10.12 6.32
N GLN A 137 -29.09 -10.74 5.17
CA GLN A 137 -28.14 -11.83 5.01
C GLN A 137 -27.31 -11.60 3.73
N PHE A 138 -26.00 -11.83 3.84
CA PHE A 138 -25.17 -11.89 2.66
C PHE A 138 -25.43 -13.19 1.90
N ASN A 139 -25.54 -13.12 0.57
CA ASN A 139 -25.56 -14.31 -0.25
C ASN A 139 -24.22 -15.07 -0.08
N PRO A 140 -24.22 -16.33 0.45
CA PRO A 140 -22.98 -17.06 0.70
C PRO A 140 -22.14 -17.29 -0.57
N GLN A 141 -22.80 -17.51 -1.72
CA GLN A 141 -22.10 -17.71 -2.99
C GLN A 141 -21.42 -16.44 -3.48
N TRP A 142 -22.08 -15.27 -3.31
CA TRP A 142 -21.50 -13.98 -3.63
C TRP A 142 -20.30 -13.69 -2.73
N LEU A 143 -20.46 -13.94 -1.42
CA LEU A 143 -19.39 -13.73 -0.44
C LEU A 143 -18.15 -14.60 -0.74
N ALA A 144 -18.38 -15.88 -1.10
CA ALA A 144 -17.30 -16.79 -1.50
C ALA A 144 -16.57 -16.30 -2.77
N ARG A 145 -17.29 -15.79 -3.77
CA ARG A 145 -16.69 -15.21 -4.99
C ARG A 145 -15.83 -13.98 -4.68
N VAL A 146 -16.37 -13.06 -3.89
CA VAL A 146 -15.64 -11.83 -3.51
C VAL A 146 -14.38 -12.16 -2.70
N SER A 147 -14.46 -13.10 -1.77
CA SER A 147 -13.32 -13.54 -0.96
C SER A 147 -12.24 -14.20 -1.82
N ASN A 148 -12.62 -15.07 -2.76
CA ASN A 148 -11.69 -15.72 -3.67
C ASN A 148 -11.03 -14.69 -4.60
N THR A 149 -11.80 -13.75 -5.15
CA THR A 149 -11.27 -12.66 -6.00
C THR A 149 -10.30 -11.78 -5.24
N ALA A 150 -10.59 -11.41 -3.99
CA ALA A 150 -9.68 -10.61 -3.16
C ALA A 150 -8.36 -11.35 -2.86
N ALA A 151 -8.43 -12.65 -2.58
CA ALA A 151 -7.26 -13.50 -2.37
C ALA A 151 -6.41 -13.64 -3.65
N ASP A 152 -7.06 -13.76 -4.82
CA ASP A 152 -6.39 -13.85 -6.12
C ASP A 152 -5.70 -12.52 -6.49
N ILE A 153 -6.35 -11.38 -6.26
CA ILE A 153 -5.77 -10.05 -6.44
C ILE A 153 -4.55 -9.85 -5.52
N ALA A 154 -4.67 -10.23 -4.24
CA ALA A 154 -3.55 -10.12 -3.30
C ALA A 154 -2.36 -10.98 -3.70
N ARG A 155 -2.61 -12.20 -4.19
CA ARG A 155 -1.58 -13.12 -4.69
C ARG A 155 -0.90 -12.58 -5.94
N ALA A 156 -1.66 -12.07 -6.91
CA ALA A 156 -1.14 -11.44 -8.13
C ALA A 156 -0.29 -10.19 -7.81
N ALA A 157 -0.73 -9.35 -6.87
CA ALA A 157 0.02 -8.19 -6.43
C ALA A 157 1.36 -8.59 -5.75
N ALA A 158 1.36 -9.62 -4.91
CA ALA A 158 2.57 -10.12 -4.26
C ALA A 158 3.59 -10.65 -5.30
N GLN A 159 3.14 -11.42 -6.30
CA GLN A 159 3.97 -11.91 -7.38
C GLN A 159 4.57 -10.77 -8.23
N SER A 160 3.75 -9.77 -8.56
CA SER A 160 4.20 -8.58 -9.29
C SER A 160 5.26 -7.80 -8.52
N ASN A 161 5.08 -7.60 -7.22
CA ASN A 161 6.03 -6.91 -6.36
C ASN A 161 7.36 -7.65 -6.24
N ALA A 162 7.34 -8.99 -6.15
CA ALA A 162 8.54 -9.81 -6.15
C ALA A 162 9.32 -9.66 -7.47
N ALA A 163 8.63 -9.75 -8.62
CA ALA A 163 9.24 -9.58 -9.93
C ALA A 163 9.86 -8.17 -10.13
N ILE A 164 9.21 -7.13 -9.62
CA ILE A 164 9.75 -5.75 -9.64
C ILE A 164 11.00 -5.66 -8.77
N SER A 165 10.97 -6.23 -7.56
CA SER A 165 12.13 -6.26 -6.65
C SER A 165 13.34 -6.94 -7.29
N ASP A 166 13.15 -8.12 -7.88
CA ASP A 166 14.20 -8.86 -8.57
C ASP A 166 14.75 -8.08 -9.78
N SER A 167 13.90 -7.37 -10.51
CA SER A 167 14.33 -6.52 -11.63
C SER A 167 15.18 -5.34 -11.15
N ILE A 168 14.82 -4.72 -10.03
CA ILE A 168 15.61 -3.63 -9.42
C ILE A 168 16.97 -4.16 -8.98
N MET A 169 17.02 -5.30 -8.27
CA MET A 169 18.28 -5.89 -7.80
C MET A 169 19.21 -6.23 -8.96
N ARG A 170 18.73 -6.91 -9.99
CA ARG A 170 19.54 -7.19 -11.20
C ARG A 170 20.06 -5.90 -11.85
N GLY A 171 19.24 -4.85 -11.90
CA GLY A 171 19.66 -3.56 -12.45
C GLY A 171 20.75 -2.88 -11.59
N TRP A 172 20.74 -3.07 -10.28
CA TRP A 172 21.78 -2.59 -9.38
C TRP A 172 23.09 -3.38 -9.54
N GLU A 173 23.02 -4.70 -9.58
CA GLU A 173 24.18 -5.59 -9.79
C GLU A 173 24.88 -5.28 -11.12
N ALA A 174 24.10 -5.14 -12.21
CA ALA A 174 24.65 -4.77 -13.51
C ALA A 174 25.33 -3.40 -13.51
N ARG A 175 24.76 -2.41 -12.81
CA ARG A 175 25.39 -1.07 -12.65
C ARG A 175 26.64 -1.11 -11.78
N GLY A 176 26.63 -1.91 -10.71
CA GLY A 176 27.82 -2.15 -9.88
C GLY A 176 28.97 -2.69 -10.70
N ALA A 177 28.77 -3.77 -11.45
CA ALA A 177 29.78 -4.37 -12.32
C ALA A 177 30.29 -3.40 -13.41
N ALA A 178 29.43 -2.57 -13.97
CA ALA A 178 29.85 -1.54 -14.94
C ALA A 178 30.69 -0.44 -14.26
N MET A 179 30.32 -0.03 -13.04
CA MET A 179 31.07 0.98 -12.29
C MET A 179 32.44 0.46 -11.87
N ASP A 180 32.54 -0.81 -11.44
CA ASP A 180 33.81 -1.44 -11.09
C ASP A 180 34.78 -1.44 -12.29
N LYS A 181 34.31 -1.76 -13.49
CA LYS A 181 35.10 -1.67 -14.73
C LYS A 181 35.57 -0.26 -15.02
N ILE A 182 34.67 0.75 -14.89
CA ILE A 182 35.03 2.15 -15.10
C ILE A 182 36.08 2.60 -14.09
N MET A 183 35.93 2.21 -12.81
CA MET A 183 36.90 2.54 -11.76
C MET A 183 38.25 1.86 -12.01
N GLU A 184 38.27 0.61 -12.44
CA GLU A 184 39.49 -0.12 -12.78
C GLU A 184 40.20 0.53 -13.97
N ALA A 185 39.47 0.81 -15.07
CA ALA A 185 40.03 1.53 -16.22
C ALA A 185 40.58 2.88 -15.83
N GLY A 186 39.83 3.65 -15.02
CA GLY A 186 40.30 4.97 -14.51
C GLY A 186 41.51 4.87 -13.59
N SER A 187 41.65 3.81 -12.81
CA SER A 187 42.81 3.54 -11.97
C SER A 187 44.05 3.21 -12.81
N ARG A 188 43.89 2.29 -13.77
CA ARG A 188 44.98 1.92 -14.71
C ARG A 188 45.48 3.14 -15.45
N ALA A 189 44.57 3.97 -16.01
CA ALA A 189 44.93 5.19 -16.73
C ALA A 189 45.67 6.19 -15.86
N ARG A 190 45.25 6.41 -14.61
CA ARG A 190 45.94 7.32 -13.66
C ARG A 190 47.32 6.82 -13.26
N LEU A 191 47.51 5.53 -13.15
CA LEU A 191 48.78 4.91 -12.84
C LEU A 191 49.70 4.78 -14.05
N GLY A 192 49.19 5.04 -15.27
CA GLY A 192 49.91 4.86 -16.51
C GLY A 192 50.31 3.41 -16.77
N ILE A 193 49.44 2.46 -16.39
CA ILE A 193 49.68 1.01 -16.52
C ILE A 193 48.59 0.33 -17.34
N ASP A 194 48.97 -0.77 -17.98
CA ASP A 194 48.05 -1.71 -18.63
C ASP A 194 48.37 -3.14 -18.18
N ILE A 195 47.36 -4.05 -18.34
CA ILE A 195 47.55 -5.46 -18.05
C ILE A 195 47.49 -6.25 -19.33
N TYR A 196 48.49 -7.10 -19.53
CA TYR A 196 48.57 -8.03 -20.65
C TYR A 196 48.71 -9.46 -20.14
N SER A 197 48.22 -10.43 -20.93
CA SER A 197 48.33 -11.85 -20.64
C SER A 197 49.13 -12.60 -21.71
N ASP A 198 49.93 -13.52 -21.30
CA ASP A 198 50.56 -14.50 -22.17
C ASP A 198 49.51 -15.56 -22.59
N PRO A 199 49.17 -15.66 -23.91
CA PRO A 199 48.19 -16.63 -24.37
C PRO A 199 48.59 -18.08 -24.18
N GLY A 200 49.89 -18.37 -24.03
CA GLY A 200 50.41 -19.76 -23.87
C GLY A 200 50.38 -20.23 -22.41
N THR A 201 50.59 -19.32 -21.45
CA THR A 201 50.70 -19.65 -20.03
C THR A 201 49.57 -19.09 -19.17
N GLY A 202 48.81 -18.12 -19.68
CA GLY A 202 47.82 -17.37 -18.90
C GLY A 202 48.40 -16.39 -17.89
N THR A 203 49.72 -16.23 -17.83
CA THR A 203 50.41 -15.33 -16.89
C THR A 203 50.08 -13.89 -17.25
N GLN A 204 49.68 -13.08 -16.25
CA GLN A 204 49.41 -11.68 -16.42
C GLN A 204 50.62 -10.82 -16.03
N TYR A 205 50.81 -9.75 -16.81
CA TYR A 205 51.91 -8.78 -16.62
C TYR A 205 51.32 -7.39 -16.51
N THR A 206 51.66 -6.65 -15.51
CA THR A 206 51.39 -5.23 -15.40
C THR A 206 52.57 -4.47 -16.04
N VAL A 207 52.27 -3.65 -17.04
CA VAL A 207 53.25 -2.92 -17.85
C VAL A 207 52.96 -1.41 -17.80
N ALA A 208 53.97 -0.58 -18.03
CA ALA A 208 53.75 0.84 -18.28
C ALA A 208 52.98 1.00 -19.58
N ALA A 209 51.90 1.76 -19.58
CA ALA A 209 51.12 2.07 -20.79
C ALA A 209 51.95 3.00 -21.71
N GLY A 210 51.64 2.93 -23.00
CA GLY A 210 52.26 3.86 -23.99
C GLY A 210 52.84 3.20 -25.21
N HIS A 211 52.88 1.88 -25.27
CA HIS A 211 53.28 1.14 -26.49
C HIS A 211 52.10 0.42 -27.11
N ASN A 212 52.16 0.24 -28.43
CA ASN A 212 51.11 -0.44 -29.17
C ASN A 212 51.14 -1.98 -29.03
N PHE A 213 52.32 -2.54 -28.73
CA PHE A 213 52.53 -3.99 -28.63
C PHE A 213 53.39 -4.32 -27.44
N TYR A 214 53.11 -5.44 -26.77
CA TYR A 214 53.90 -5.96 -25.65
C TYR A 214 54.22 -7.45 -25.87
N TRP A 215 55.45 -7.79 -25.49
CA TRP A 215 56.07 -9.08 -25.74
C TRP A 215 56.69 -9.55 -24.43
N ALA A 216 56.59 -10.87 -24.12
CA ALA A 216 57.29 -11.47 -23.00
C ALA A 216 58.20 -12.62 -23.48
N ASN A 217 59.29 -12.78 -22.77
CA ASN A 217 60.15 -13.96 -22.98
C ASN A 217 59.86 -15.07 -21.91
N PRO A 218 60.34 -16.31 -22.08
CA PRO A 218 60.11 -17.40 -21.10
C PRO A 218 60.63 -17.11 -19.69
N GLN A 219 61.50 -16.12 -19.50
CA GLN A 219 62.03 -15.70 -18.23
C GLN A 219 61.17 -14.59 -17.56
N GLY A 220 60.05 -14.23 -18.16
CA GLY A 220 59.14 -13.22 -17.64
C GLY A 220 59.54 -11.76 -17.86
N ARG A 221 60.53 -11.48 -18.68
CA ARG A 221 60.89 -10.12 -19.10
C ARG A 221 59.92 -9.65 -20.13
N VAL A 222 59.37 -8.43 -19.91
CA VAL A 222 58.41 -7.78 -20.82
C VAL A 222 59.06 -6.59 -21.54
N VAL A 223 58.77 -6.40 -22.83
CA VAL A 223 59.25 -5.29 -23.64
C VAL A 223 58.05 -4.71 -24.43
N GLY A 224 57.87 -3.38 -24.41
CA GLY A 224 56.92 -2.65 -25.25
C GLY A 224 57.56 -2.16 -26.52
N THR A 225 56.78 -2.25 -27.64
CA THR A 225 57.22 -1.73 -28.96
C THR A 225 56.05 -1.04 -29.67
N ASP A 226 56.37 -0.08 -30.55
CA ASP A 226 55.31 0.57 -31.36
C ASP A 226 55.11 -0.10 -32.73
N ALA A 227 56.06 -0.97 -33.11
CA ALA A 227 55.96 -1.81 -34.31
C ALA A 227 55.51 -3.23 -33.94
N ASP A 228 54.68 -3.87 -34.79
CA ASP A 228 54.26 -5.26 -34.62
C ASP A 228 55.36 -6.24 -35.09
N THR A 229 56.49 -6.13 -34.43
CA THR A 229 57.65 -6.99 -34.69
C THR A 229 58.21 -7.50 -33.35
N ALA A 230 58.16 -8.82 -33.17
CA ALA A 230 58.65 -9.47 -31.96
C ALA A 230 60.17 -9.36 -31.86
N PRO A 231 60.74 -8.94 -30.71
CA PRO A 231 62.15 -9.13 -30.45
C PRO A 231 62.51 -10.64 -30.43
N PRO A 232 63.71 -11.01 -30.82
CA PRO A 232 64.09 -12.42 -30.86
C PRO A 232 63.91 -13.11 -29.51
N GLY A 233 63.17 -14.26 -29.48
CA GLY A 233 62.86 -15.00 -28.26
C GLY A 233 61.70 -14.49 -27.39
N PHE A 234 60.91 -13.52 -27.91
CA PHE A 234 59.75 -12.99 -27.22
C PHE A 234 58.47 -13.44 -27.92
N GLY A 235 57.39 -13.76 -27.12
CA GLY A 235 56.04 -14.06 -27.55
C GLY A 235 55.11 -12.85 -27.34
N ARG A 236 54.09 -12.70 -28.18
CA ARG A 236 53.13 -11.61 -28.11
C ARG A 236 52.21 -11.80 -26.89
N LEU A 237 51.97 -10.71 -26.18
CA LEU A 237 51.00 -10.63 -25.12
C LEU A 237 49.65 -10.06 -25.62
N ASN A 238 48.55 -10.54 -25.04
CA ASN A 238 47.22 -10.05 -25.33
C ASN A 238 46.80 -9.02 -24.23
N HIS A 239 46.21 -7.91 -24.67
CA HIS A 239 45.67 -6.92 -23.74
C HIS A 239 44.50 -7.50 -22.96
N VAL A 240 44.49 -7.29 -21.63
CA VAL A 240 43.40 -7.67 -20.74
C VAL A 240 42.56 -6.45 -20.48
N PRO A 241 41.36 -6.32 -21.06
CA PRO A 241 40.47 -5.18 -20.78
C PRO A 241 40.04 -5.15 -19.33
N PRO A 242 39.70 -3.97 -18.78
CA PRO A 242 39.18 -3.78 -17.43
C PRO A 242 37.80 -4.38 -17.23
#